data_f9c303a7636443d10da66e8625092cf7
#
_entry.id   f9c303a7636443d10da66e8625092cf7
#
_cell.length_a   1.000
_cell.length_b   1.000
_cell.length_c   1.000
_cell.angle_alpha   90.00
_cell.angle_beta   90.00
_cell.angle_gamma   90.00
#
_symmetry.space_group_name_H-M   'P 1'
#
loop_
_entity.id
_entity.type
_entity.pdbx_description
1 polymer ?
#
loop_
_entity_poly.entity_id
_entity_poly.type
_entity_poly.pdbx_seq_one_letter_code
_entity_poly.pdbx_strand_id
1 'polypeptide(L)'
;MNLRRTIATLLAALMLLALTACGAGTTSPAQDANAPAEETDPPATESSQFRVGMECAYAPSNWQESAATDTNVPVENVAGAYAEGYDVQIARILADQLGKELVIVKLSWDGLIDALNQGQIDAIIAGMMDTAERRESINFSDPYKETIYSMMVLAGSPYENATSIQDFSGAAVLGQQGTALDDVIDQIEGVEHLSPVGSVPDMISRLQQGTCDAIVINEESAPGYLASNPDFRLITFGEGNGFTLPAKGSCVGLRKSDTELLAQVNEILATIDSDARTEMWNTAVANQPK
;
A
#
# COMPACT_ATOMS: atom_id res chain seq x y z
N MET A 1 -38.49 30.27 -26.66
CA MET A 1 -38.78 31.69 -26.38
C MET A 1 -37.67 32.16 -25.44
N ASN A 2 -36.56 32.62 -25.97
CA ASN A 2 -36.17 34.05 -25.96
C ASN A 2 -35.86 34.52 -24.52
N LEU A 3 -34.72 35.01 -24.11
CA LEU A 3 -33.95 36.12 -24.66
C LEU A 3 -32.63 36.20 -23.85
N ARG A 4 -31.44 36.02 -24.37
CA ARG A 4 -30.54 37.05 -24.87
C ARG A 4 -30.00 38.03 -23.81
N ARG A 5 -28.64 37.90 -23.62
CA ARG A 5 -27.67 38.97 -24.01
C ARG A 5 -27.67 40.18 -23.05
N THR A 6 -26.60 40.73 -22.61
CA THR A 6 -25.25 41.10 -23.06
C THR A 6 -24.67 42.09 -22.07
N ILE A 7 -23.40 42.35 -22.18
CA ILE A 7 -22.59 43.58 -22.08
C ILE A 7 -21.72 43.61 -20.83
N ALA A 8 -20.47 43.35 -20.83
CA ALA A 8 -19.32 43.96 -21.53
C ALA A 8 -18.89 45.31 -20.95
N THR A 9 -17.64 45.37 -20.67
CA THR A 9 -16.63 46.41 -20.89
C THR A 9 -16.24 47.39 -19.79
N LEU A 10 -14.92 47.41 -19.58
CA LEU A 10 -13.98 48.56 -19.44
C LEU A 10 -14.02 49.44 -18.20
N LEU A 11 -12.87 49.53 -17.53
CA LEU A 11 -12.11 50.79 -17.47
C LEU A 11 -10.69 50.57 -16.95
N ALA A 12 -9.72 50.85 -17.82
CA ALA A 12 -8.34 51.14 -17.52
C ALA A 12 -8.16 52.64 -17.33
N ALA A 13 -7.35 53.05 -16.36
CA ALA A 13 -6.64 54.33 -16.33
C ALA A 13 -5.64 54.27 -15.16
N LEU A 14 -4.36 54.16 -15.36
CA LEU A 14 -3.42 55.22 -15.75
C LEU A 14 -3.31 56.32 -14.69
N MET A 15 -2.19 56.37 -13.95
CA MET A 15 -1.50 57.62 -13.68
C MET A 15 -0.02 57.37 -13.40
N LEU A 16 0.77 57.93 -14.28
CA LEU A 16 2.20 58.18 -14.25
C LEU A 16 2.51 59.47 -13.47
N LEU A 17 3.84 59.58 -13.13
CA LEU A 17 4.63 60.79 -12.89
C LEU A 17 4.79 61.27 -11.44
N ALA A 18 5.98 61.26 -10.93
CA ALA A 18 6.87 62.45 -11.03
C ALA A 18 8.31 62.15 -10.66
N LEU A 19 9.19 62.52 -11.58
CA LEU A 19 10.63 62.73 -11.41
C LEU A 19 10.89 64.02 -10.62
N THR A 20 12.04 64.07 -9.92
CA THR A 20 13.04 65.16 -9.88
C THR A 20 13.90 64.96 -8.63
N ALA A 21 15.15 65.21 -8.55
CA ALA A 21 16.29 65.53 -9.37
C ALA A 21 17.51 65.71 -8.46
N CYS A 22 18.65 65.34 -8.95
CA CYS A 22 19.97 65.93 -8.79
C CYS A 22 20.57 66.19 -7.37
N GLY A 23 21.73 65.64 -7.17
CA GLY A 23 22.79 66.17 -6.32
C GLY A 23 24.11 65.39 -6.50
N ALA A 24 25.03 65.99 -7.24
CA ALA A 24 26.31 65.45 -7.65
C ALA A 24 27.34 65.48 -6.50
N GLY A 25 28.31 64.54 -6.52
CA GLY A 25 29.52 64.66 -5.68
C GLY A 25 30.37 63.40 -5.59
N THR A 26 31.21 63.16 -6.59
CA THR A 26 32.63 62.75 -6.58
C THR A 26 33.10 61.45 -5.91
N THR A 27 33.71 60.62 -6.79
CA THR A 27 34.95 59.79 -6.72
C THR A 27 35.02 58.53 -5.86
N SER A 28 34.99 57.44 -6.56
CA SER A 28 35.76 56.17 -6.70
C SER A 28 36.95 55.92 -5.72
N PRO A 29 37.44 54.64 -5.50
CA PRO A 29 37.12 53.39 -6.17
C PRO A 29 37.01 52.15 -5.29
N ALA A 30 36.46 51.10 -5.87
CA ALA A 30 36.73 49.64 -5.76
C ALA A 30 36.68 48.95 -4.39
N GLN A 31 35.76 48.07 -4.27
CA GLN A 31 36.06 46.64 -4.01
C GLN A 31 34.89 45.78 -4.33
N ASP A 32 35.09 44.87 -5.30
CA ASP A 32 34.27 43.70 -5.56
C ASP A 32 34.10 42.88 -4.27
N ALA A 33 32.89 42.51 -3.96
CA ALA A 33 32.49 41.26 -3.30
C ALA A 33 31.00 41.31 -3.01
N ASN A 34 30.16 40.97 -3.98
CA ASN A 34 28.81 40.50 -3.68
C ASN A 34 28.56 39.22 -4.49
N ALA A 35 29.09 38.12 -3.97
CA ALA A 35 28.57 36.81 -4.30
C ALA A 35 27.14 36.74 -3.75
N PRO A 36 26.16 36.18 -4.52
CA PRO A 36 24.85 35.91 -3.97
C PRO A 36 25.02 34.96 -2.79
N ALA A 37 24.50 35.32 -1.63
CA ALA A 37 24.31 34.37 -0.55
C ALA A 37 23.40 33.26 -1.11
N GLU A 38 23.91 32.04 -1.15
CA GLU A 38 23.07 30.85 -1.26
C GLU A 38 22.07 30.95 -0.08
N GLU A 39 20.81 31.18 -0.40
CA GLU A 39 19.71 30.89 0.51
C GLU A 39 19.77 29.37 0.74
N THR A 40 20.43 28.97 1.83
CA THR A 40 20.24 27.64 2.38
C THR A 40 18.80 27.57 2.86
N ASP A 41 17.97 26.83 2.15
CA ASP A 41 16.66 26.41 2.64
C ASP A 41 16.84 25.92 4.10
N PRO A 42 15.98 26.35 5.04
CA PRO A 42 16.02 25.81 6.39
C PRO A 42 15.86 24.29 6.29
N PRO A 43 16.60 23.49 7.08
CA PRO A 43 16.45 22.04 7.06
C PRO A 43 14.96 21.72 7.25
N ALA A 44 14.41 20.92 6.33
CA ALA A 44 13.05 20.46 6.43
C ALA A 44 12.89 19.86 7.84
N THR A 45 11.98 20.43 8.64
CA THR A 45 11.65 19.90 9.95
C THR A 45 11.15 18.48 9.70
N GLU A 46 11.90 17.46 10.13
CA GLU A 46 11.46 16.07 10.02
C GLU A 46 10.06 15.95 10.65
N SER A 47 9.12 15.38 9.90
CA SER A 47 7.78 15.14 10.39
C SER A 47 7.85 14.30 11.67
N SER A 48 7.16 14.71 12.72
CA SER A 48 7.00 13.92 13.95
C SER A 48 6.12 12.69 13.75
N GLN A 49 5.50 12.55 12.58
CA GLN A 49 4.60 11.46 12.22
C GLN A 49 5.26 10.51 11.24
N PHE A 50 4.91 9.22 11.36
CA PHE A 50 5.15 8.18 10.38
C PHE A 50 3.80 7.75 9.79
N ARG A 51 3.50 8.23 8.59
CA ARG A 51 2.24 8.04 7.91
C ARG A 51 2.28 6.77 7.07
N VAL A 52 1.51 5.77 7.44
CA VAL A 52 1.51 4.46 6.78
C VAL A 52 0.20 4.23 6.04
N GLY A 53 0.30 3.95 4.74
CA GLY A 53 -0.83 3.58 3.88
C GLY A 53 -1.09 2.08 3.88
N MET A 54 -2.38 1.70 4.00
CA MET A 54 -2.86 0.33 3.86
C MET A 54 -4.35 0.31 3.47
N GLU A 55 -4.85 -0.84 2.98
CA GLU A 55 -6.25 -0.98 2.58
C GLU A 55 -7.21 -1.07 3.77
N CYS A 56 -6.76 -1.61 4.90
CA CYS A 56 -7.59 -2.00 6.03
C CYS A 56 -8.74 -2.94 5.63
N ALA A 57 -8.47 -3.87 4.71
CA ALA A 57 -9.45 -4.81 4.15
C ALA A 57 -8.87 -6.21 3.88
N TYR A 58 -7.67 -6.50 4.38
CA TYR A 58 -6.93 -7.73 4.12
C TYR A 58 -6.52 -8.42 5.43
N ALA A 59 -7.49 -9.01 6.15
CA ALA A 59 -7.23 -9.79 7.36
C ALA A 59 -6.46 -11.10 7.03
N PRO A 60 -5.58 -11.57 7.91
CA PRO A 60 -5.13 -10.99 9.17
C PRO A 60 -3.96 -10.00 9.03
N SER A 61 -3.59 -9.61 7.80
CA SER A 61 -2.50 -8.65 7.57
C SER A 61 -2.91 -7.24 8.03
N ASN A 62 -4.04 -6.71 7.52
CA ASN A 62 -4.59 -5.43 7.94
C ASN A 62 -6.10 -5.38 7.72
N TRP A 63 -6.88 -4.97 8.71
CA TRP A 63 -8.33 -4.80 8.58
C TRP A 63 -8.84 -3.65 9.44
N GLN A 64 -10.09 -3.25 9.18
CA GLN A 64 -10.74 -2.17 9.91
C GLN A 64 -11.65 -2.70 11.02
N GLU A 65 -11.54 -2.09 12.20
CA GLU A 65 -12.42 -2.26 13.35
C GLU A 65 -13.21 -0.98 13.62
N SER A 66 -14.36 -1.13 14.30
CA SER A 66 -15.23 -0.01 14.72
C SER A 66 -15.06 0.38 16.19
N ALA A 67 -14.27 -0.36 16.95
CA ALA A 67 -14.01 -0.13 18.36
C ALA A 67 -12.51 -0.10 18.64
N ALA A 68 -12.10 0.78 19.56
CA ALA A 68 -10.73 0.82 20.04
C ALA A 68 -10.39 -0.42 20.87
N THR A 69 -9.18 -0.93 20.67
CA THR A 69 -8.57 -2.00 21.47
C THR A 69 -7.16 -1.57 21.90
N ASP A 70 -6.47 -2.39 22.68
CA ASP A 70 -5.08 -2.13 23.07
C ASP A 70 -4.08 -2.35 21.89
N THR A 71 -4.53 -3.05 20.84
CA THR A 71 -3.68 -3.47 19.72
C THR A 71 -3.91 -2.68 18.43
N ASN A 72 -5.06 -2.04 18.24
CA ASN A 72 -5.37 -1.30 17.02
C ASN A 72 -4.96 0.18 17.08
N VAL A 73 -4.96 0.84 15.94
CA VAL A 73 -4.57 2.24 15.76
C VAL A 73 -5.68 3.00 15.05
N PRO A 74 -6.05 4.22 15.48
CA PRO A 74 -7.03 5.03 14.75
C PRO A 74 -6.65 5.22 13.29
N VAL A 75 -7.64 5.13 12.39
CA VAL A 75 -7.48 5.46 10.97
C VAL A 75 -7.78 6.94 10.79
N GLU A 76 -6.78 7.73 10.38
CA GLU A 76 -6.87 9.20 10.34
C GLU A 76 -8.03 9.70 9.46
N ASN A 77 -8.17 9.13 8.28
CA ASN A 77 -9.12 9.59 7.27
C ASN A 77 -10.49 8.89 7.32
N VAL A 78 -10.74 8.05 8.36
CA VAL A 78 -12.04 7.38 8.56
C VAL A 78 -12.48 7.55 10.01
N ALA A 79 -13.44 8.44 10.25
CA ALA A 79 -13.90 8.75 11.60
C ALA A 79 -14.46 7.51 12.33
N GLY A 80 -13.96 7.23 13.53
CA GLY A 80 -14.39 6.11 14.35
C GLY A 80 -13.92 4.73 13.88
N ALA A 81 -12.98 4.69 12.92
CA ALA A 81 -12.36 3.46 12.46
C ALA A 81 -10.96 3.27 13.07
N TYR A 82 -10.60 2.01 13.23
CA TYR A 82 -9.29 1.59 13.74
C TYR A 82 -8.72 0.52 12.81
N ALA A 83 -7.42 0.56 12.59
CA ALA A 83 -6.69 -0.46 11.84
C ALA A 83 -6.09 -1.48 12.80
N GLU A 84 -6.27 -2.75 12.51
CA GLU A 84 -5.74 -3.89 13.26
C GLU A 84 -5.02 -4.84 12.29
N GLY A 85 -4.11 -5.67 12.80
CA GLY A 85 -3.47 -6.73 12.02
C GLY A 85 -1.95 -6.76 12.11
N TYR A 86 -1.36 -7.72 11.40
CA TYR A 86 0.08 -7.95 11.38
C TYR A 86 0.85 -6.73 10.83
N ASP A 87 0.36 -6.15 9.73
CA ASP A 87 0.98 -4.96 9.12
C ASP A 87 0.94 -3.76 10.07
N VAL A 88 -0.12 -3.64 10.88
CA VAL A 88 -0.25 -2.58 11.90
C VAL A 88 0.78 -2.77 13.03
N GLN A 89 1.03 -4.02 13.44
CA GLN A 89 2.07 -4.32 14.44
C GLN A 89 3.47 -3.98 13.92
N ILE A 90 3.78 -4.33 12.67
CA ILE A 90 5.04 -3.94 11.99
C ILE A 90 5.15 -2.41 11.91
N ALA A 91 4.09 -1.72 11.47
CA ALA A 91 4.07 -0.26 11.39
C ALA A 91 4.33 0.41 12.75
N ARG A 92 3.77 -0.15 13.83
CA ARG A 92 3.97 0.35 15.20
C ARG A 92 5.42 0.21 15.65
N ILE A 93 6.03 -0.98 15.43
CA ILE A 93 7.44 -1.19 15.78
C ILE A 93 8.35 -0.21 15.01
N LEU A 94 8.08 -0.02 13.71
CA LEU A 94 8.84 0.93 12.91
C LEU A 94 8.68 2.37 13.43
N ALA A 95 7.46 2.82 13.68
CA ALA A 95 7.19 4.17 14.20
C ALA A 95 7.87 4.40 15.56
N ASP A 96 7.73 3.45 16.48
CA ASP A 96 8.32 3.53 17.83
C ASP A 96 9.85 3.63 17.77
N GLN A 97 10.50 2.82 16.93
CA GLN A 97 11.95 2.81 16.78
C GLN A 97 12.48 4.03 15.99
N LEU A 98 11.68 4.59 15.09
CA LEU A 98 11.97 5.85 14.42
C LEU A 98 11.71 7.07 15.31
N GLY A 99 11.13 6.88 16.51
CA GLY A 99 10.77 7.97 17.43
C GLY A 99 9.64 8.85 16.89
N LYS A 100 8.73 8.30 16.07
CA LYS A 100 7.64 9.01 15.40
C LYS A 100 6.27 8.52 15.86
N GLU A 101 5.27 9.39 15.80
CA GLU A 101 3.87 9.01 15.99
C GLU A 101 3.35 8.23 14.79
N LEU A 102 2.80 7.03 15.00
CA LEU A 102 2.18 6.25 13.94
C LEU A 102 0.84 6.85 13.53
N VAL A 103 0.68 7.08 12.24
CA VAL A 103 -0.59 7.51 11.62
C VAL A 103 -0.96 6.53 10.52
N ILE A 104 -2.12 5.88 10.63
CA ILE A 104 -2.64 4.98 9.58
C ILE A 104 -3.58 5.74 8.67
N VAL A 105 -3.32 5.64 7.37
CA VAL A 105 -4.14 6.21 6.29
C VAL A 105 -4.73 5.08 5.46
N LYS A 106 -6.06 4.97 5.46
CA LYS A 106 -6.77 3.97 4.66
C LYS A 106 -6.88 4.44 3.21
N LEU A 107 -6.42 3.62 2.27
CA LEU A 107 -6.42 3.89 0.84
C LEU A 107 -6.87 2.64 0.08
N SER A 108 -7.36 2.82 -1.15
CA SER A 108 -7.52 1.69 -2.07
C SER A 108 -6.13 1.18 -2.49
N TRP A 109 -6.06 -0.11 -2.81
CA TRP A 109 -4.81 -0.74 -3.27
C TRP A 109 -4.14 0.06 -4.40
N ASP A 110 -4.89 0.37 -5.45
CA ASP A 110 -4.39 1.09 -6.63
C ASP A 110 -3.89 2.51 -6.32
N GLY A 111 -4.33 3.11 -5.21
CA GLY A 111 -3.94 4.45 -4.80
C GLY A 111 -2.67 4.52 -3.94
N LEU A 112 -2.16 3.40 -3.44
CA LEU A 112 -1.07 3.39 -2.45
C LEU A 112 0.24 3.98 -2.98
N ILE A 113 0.68 3.56 -4.18
CA ILE A 113 1.94 4.03 -4.78
C ILE A 113 1.85 5.52 -5.14
N ASP A 114 0.72 5.96 -5.66
CA ASP A 114 0.51 7.37 -5.98
C ASP A 114 0.50 8.24 -4.72
N ALA A 115 -0.18 7.81 -3.66
CA ALA A 115 -0.20 8.51 -2.39
C ALA A 115 1.20 8.62 -1.75
N LEU A 116 2.01 7.56 -1.85
CA LEU A 116 3.40 7.56 -1.41
C LEU A 116 4.24 8.58 -2.19
N ASN A 117 4.17 8.55 -3.51
CA ASN A 117 4.94 9.44 -4.38
C ASN A 117 4.50 10.92 -4.26
N GLN A 118 3.23 11.17 -3.90
CA GLN A 118 2.70 12.51 -3.64
C GLN A 118 2.98 13.00 -2.21
N GLY A 119 3.61 12.20 -1.36
CA GLY A 119 3.92 12.56 0.03
C GLY A 119 2.71 12.58 0.97
N GLN A 120 1.60 11.95 0.61
CA GLN A 120 0.43 11.80 1.47
C GLN A 120 0.68 10.77 2.58
N ILE A 121 1.54 9.78 2.30
CA ILE A 121 2.03 8.77 3.23
C ILE A 121 3.57 8.68 3.11
N ASP A 122 4.22 8.14 4.14
CA ASP A 122 5.67 7.96 4.20
C ASP A 122 6.09 6.54 3.86
N ALA A 123 5.20 5.57 4.08
CA ALA A 123 5.44 4.17 3.78
C ALA A 123 4.15 3.44 3.38
N ILE A 124 4.30 2.37 2.60
CA ILE A 124 3.24 1.39 2.33
C ILE A 124 3.58 0.14 3.14
N ILE A 125 2.67 -0.27 4.04
CA ILE A 125 2.75 -1.54 4.77
C ILE A 125 1.38 -2.22 4.65
N ALA A 126 1.24 -3.01 3.59
CA ALA A 126 -0.07 -3.50 3.12
C ALA A 126 0.02 -4.90 2.48
N GLY A 127 0.96 -5.74 2.94
CA GLY A 127 1.20 -7.02 2.29
C GLY A 127 1.81 -6.90 0.90
N MET A 128 2.38 -5.75 0.55
CA MET A 128 2.85 -5.46 -0.81
C MET A 128 4.14 -6.21 -1.12
N MET A 129 4.14 -6.96 -2.23
CA MET A 129 5.33 -7.64 -2.74
C MET A 129 6.19 -6.69 -3.57
N ASP A 130 7.50 -6.90 -3.47
CA ASP A 130 8.54 -6.24 -4.23
C ASP A 130 8.64 -6.83 -5.64
N THR A 131 7.92 -6.27 -6.60
CA THR A 131 7.98 -6.67 -8.02
C THR A 131 8.90 -5.76 -8.83
N ALA A 132 9.43 -6.28 -9.95
CA ALA A 132 10.27 -5.49 -10.86
C ALA A 132 9.55 -4.24 -11.37
N GLU A 133 8.26 -4.34 -11.70
CA GLU A 133 7.43 -3.22 -12.14
C GLU A 133 7.31 -2.13 -11.06
N ARG A 134 7.00 -2.51 -9.83
CA ARG A 134 6.86 -1.55 -8.71
C ARG A 134 8.18 -0.89 -8.37
N ARG A 135 9.30 -1.62 -8.52
CA ARG A 135 10.66 -1.07 -8.36
C ARG A 135 10.98 0.05 -9.34
N GLU A 136 10.27 0.19 -10.43
CA GLU A 136 10.43 1.36 -11.32
C GLU A 136 9.99 2.65 -10.62
N SER A 137 8.95 2.59 -9.78
CA SER A 137 8.31 3.74 -9.14
C SER A 137 8.70 3.98 -7.69
N ILE A 138 8.98 2.91 -6.91
CA ILE A 138 9.28 2.98 -5.47
C ILE A 138 10.44 2.06 -5.09
N ASN A 139 10.97 2.22 -3.87
CA ASN A 139 11.92 1.30 -3.25
C ASN A 139 11.21 0.36 -2.28
N PHE A 140 11.85 -0.77 -1.98
CA PHE A 140 11.34 -1.77 -1.04
C PHE A 140 12.39 -2.13 0.01
N SER A 141 11.92 -2.38 1.22
CA SER A 141 12.72 -2.97 2.30
C SER A 141 13.01 -4.45 2.04
N ASP A 142 13.82 -5.05 2.91
CA ASP A 142 13.84 -6.49 3.08
C ASP A 142 12.43 -6.99 3.48
N PRO A 143 12.08 -8.26 3.15
CA PRO A 143 10.75 -8.77 3.45
C PRO A 143 10.52 -8.91 4.96
N TYR A 144 9.38 -8.40 5.42
CA TYR A 144 8.95 -8.57 6.81
C TYR A 144 8.07 -9.81 7.01
N LYS A 145 7.59 -10.43 5.92
CA LYS A 145 6.78 -11.64 5.91
C LYS A 145 7.01 -12.43 4.61
N GLU A 146 7.22 -13.73 4.71
CA GLU A 146 7.22 -14.61 3.53
C GLU A 146 5.79 -14.83 3.03
N THR A 147 5.65 -15.17 1.76
CA THR A 147 4.34 -15.34 1.09
C THR A 147 4.34 -16.63 0.28
N ILE A 148 3.26 -17.41 0.44
CA ILE A 148 2.96 -18.60 -0.37
C ILE A 148 1.53 -18.42 -0.91
N TYR A 149 1.34 -18.66 -2.19
CA TYR A 149 0.01 -18.61 -2.80
C TYR A 149 -0.58 -20.00 -2.98
N SER A 150 -1.86 -20.07 -2.67
CA SER A 150 -2.70 -21.25 -2.78
C SER A 150 -4.00 -20.90 -3.48
N MET A 151 -4.80 -21.90 -3.83
CA MET A 151 -6.12 -21.72 -4.41
C MET A 151 -7.20 -21.92 -3.35
N MET A 152 -8.28 -21.17 -3.43
CA MET A 152 -9.47 -21.40 -2.62
C MET A 152 -10.65 -21.68 -3.54
N VAL A 153 -11.42 -22.74 -3.23
CA VAL A 153 -12.56 -23.21 -4.01
C VAL A 153 -13.76 -23.50 -3.10
N LEU A 154 -14.93 -23.69 -3.66
CA LEU A 154 -16.09 -24.22 -2.94
C LEU A 154 -15.95 -25.74 -2.72
N ALA A 155 -16.47 -26.24 -1.59
CA ALA A 155 -16.62 -27.65 -1.32
C ALA A 155 -17.47 -28.34 -2.40
N GLY A 156 -17.05 -29.51 -2.82
CA GLY A 156 -17.69 -30.25 -3.92
C GLY A 156 -17.35 -29.71 -5.32
N SER A 157 -16.48 -28.71 -5.41
CA SER A 157 -15.91 -28.25 -6.68
C SER A 157 -15.13 -29.38 -7.36
N PRO A 158 -15.13 -29.44 -8.72
CA PRO A 158 -14.27 -30.36 -9.46
C PRO A 158 -12.78 -30.23 -9.10
N TYR A 159 -12.37 -29.09 -8.57
CA TYR A 159 -11.00 -28.74 -8.23
C TYR A 159 -10.63 -29.00 -6.76
N GLU A 160 -11.57 -29.53 -5.93
CA GLU A 160 -11.35 -29.73 -4.49
C GLU A 160 -10.16 -30.66 -4.16
N ASN A 161 -9.81 -31.57 -5.09
CA ASN A 161 -8.71 -32.51 -4.92
C ASN A 161 -7.51 -32.20 -5.82
N ALA A 162 -7.39 -30.99 -6.33
CA ALA A 162 -6.26 -30.57 -7.14
C ALA A 162 -4.94 -30.67 -6.37
N THR A 163 -3.87 -31.07 -7.02
CA THR A 163 -2.54 -31.25 -6.48
C THR A 163 -1.48 -30.37 -7.14
N SER A 164 -1.86 -29.75 -8.25
CA SER A 164 -1.06 -28.82 -9.05
C SER A 164 -1.92 -27.65 -9.50
N ILE A 165 -1.29 -26.49 -9.71
CA ILE A 165 -1.99 -25.36 -10.36
C ILE A 165 -2.51 -25.73 -11.74
N GLN A 166 -1.87 -26.68 -12.44
CA GLN A 166 -2.30 -27.12 -13.77
C GLN A 166 -3.61 -27.92 -13.75
N ASP A 167 -4.02 -28.46 -12.60
CA ASP A 167 -5.32 -29.11 -12.44
C ASP A 167 -6.50 -28.12 -12.57
N PHE A 168 -6.23 -26.80 -12.53
CA PHE A 168 -7.19 -25.72 -12.74
C PHE A 168 -7.32 -25.30 -14.22
N SER A 169 -6.78 -26.08 -15.15
CA SER A 169 -6.99 -25.84 -16.59
C SER A 169 -8.48 -25.81 -16.94
N GLY A 170 -8.94 -24.74 -17.58
CA GLY A 170 -10.36 -24.50 -17.90
C GLY A 170 -11.19 -23.94 -16.74
N ALA A 171 -10.64 -23.78 -15.53
CA ALA A 171 -11.32 -23.13 -14.42
C ALA A 171 -11.42 -21.61 -14.64
N ALA A 172 -12.53 -21.01 -14.20
CA ALA A 172 -12.71 -19.56 -14.10
C ALA A 172 -12.05 -19.06 -12.81
N VAL A 173 -10.86 -18.47 -12.91
CA VAL A 173 -10.03 -18.05 -11.78
C VAL A 173 -9.98 -16.54 -11.68
N LEU A 174 -10.06 -16.03 -10.43
CA LEU A 174 -10.14 -14.61 -10.10
C LEU A 174 -9.01 -14.20 -9.17
N GLY A 175 -8.40 -13.03 -9.45
CA GLY A 175 -7.40 -12.36 -8.61
C GLY A 175 -7.81 -10.97 -8.16
N GLN A 176 -6.95 -10.32 -7.37
CA GLN A 176 -7.11 -8.91 -7.01
C GLN A 176 -6.34 -8.05 -8.01
N GLN A 177 -7.00 -7.03 -8.53
CA GLN A 177 -6.44 -6.09 -9.52
C GLN A 177 -5.12 -5.48 -9.07
N GLY A 178 -4.13 -5.48 -9.97
CA GLY A 178 -2.82 -4.86 -9.73
C GLY A 178 -1.98 -5.56 -8.67
N THR A 179 -2.25 -6.84 -8.40
CA THR A 179 -1.49 -7.64 -7.42
C THR A 179 -0.94 -8.91 -8.04
N ALA A 180 0.07 -9.48 -7.39
CA ALA A 180 0.58 -10.79 -7.78
C ALA A 180 -0.44 -11.92 -7.61
N LEU A 181 -1.55 -11.74 -6.86
CA LEU A 181 -2.65 -12.71 -6.81
C LEU A 181 -3.36 -12.86 -8.17
N ASP A 182 -3.34 -11.79 -8.98
CA ASP A 182 -3.88 -11.79 -10.34
C ASP A 182 -2.83 -12.25 -11.35
N ASP A 183 -1.63 -11.68 -11.27
CA ASP A 183 -0.54 -11.94 -12.23
C ASP A 183 -0.15 -13.43 -12.34
N VAL A 184 -0.22 -14.18 -11.23
CA VAL A 184 0.20 -15.59 -11.21
C VAL A 184 -0.81 -16.52 -11.87
N ILE A 185 -2.06 -16.09 -12.10
CA ILE A 185 -3.12 -16.89 -12.72
C ILE A 185 -2.72 -17.37 -14.12
N ASP A 186 -2.00 -16.54 -14.87
CA ASP A 186 -1.52 -16.86 -16.22
C ASP A 186 -0.48 -18.00 -16.26
N GLN A 187 -0.01 -18.48 -15.09
CA GLN A 187 0.83 -19.68 -15.01
C GLN A 187 0.01 -20.98 -15.17
N ILE A 188 -1.30 -20.90 -15.08
CA ILE A 188 -2.21 -22.05 -15.28
C ILE A 188 -2.53 -22.16 -16.77
N GLU A 189 -2.07 -23.24 -17.39
CA GLU A 189 -2.28 -23.45 -18.83
C GLU A 189 -3.77 -23.67 -19.15
N GLY A 190 -4.34 -22.85 -20.03
CA GLY A 190 -5.74 -22.96 -20.44
C GLY A 190 -6.78 -22.49 -19.42
N VAL A 191 -6.37 -21.73 -18.40
CA VAL A 191 -7.28 -21.12 -17.43
C VAL A 191 -8.24 -20.11 -18.10
N GLU A 192 -9.44 -19.97 -17.59
CA GLU A 192 -10.30 -18.80 -17.84
C GLU A 192 -9.95 -17.71 -16.81
N HIS A 193 -8.97 -16.86 -17.14
CA HIS A 193 -8.58 -15.75 -16.29
C HIS A 193 -9.66 -14.67 -16.31
N LEU A 194 -10.40 -14.51 -15.21
CA LEU A 194 -11.47 -13.53 -15.08
C LEU A 194 -10.92 -12.12 -14.89
N SER A 195 -11.73 -11.12 -15.26
CA SER A 195 -11.38 -9.72 -14.93
C SER A 195 -11.26 -9.55 -13.42
N PRO A 196 -10.11 -9.03 -12.92
CA PRO A 196 -9.84 -8.93 -11.49
C PRO A 196 -10.77 -7.95 -10.77
N VAL A 197 -10.84 -8.07 -9.44
CA VAL A 197 -11.63 -7.19 -8.57
C VAL A 197 -10.72 -6.35 -7.65
N GLY A 198 -11.27 -5.28 -7.07
CA GLY A 198 -10.49 -4.28 -6.35
C GLY A 198 -9.98 -4.73 -4.97
N SER A 199 -10.57 -5.79 -4.36
CA SER A 199 -10.21 -6.22 -3.01
C SER A 199 -10.36 -7.72 -2.80
N VAL A 200 -9.67 -8.28 -1.79
CA VAL A 200 -9.82 -9.70 -1.41
C VAL A 200 -11.24 -10.01 -0.90
N PRO A 201 -11.93 -9.16 -0.11
CA PRO A 201 -13.34 -9.38 0.21
C PRO A 201 -14.27 -9.51 -0.99
N ASP A 202 -14.00 -8.78 -2.08
CA ASP A 202 -14.76 -8.94 -3.34
C ASP A 202 -14.49 -10.29 -4.00
N MET A 203 -13.25 -10.79 -3.97
CA MET A 203 -12.90 -12.14 -4.44
C MET A 203 -13.67 -13.21 -3.65
N ILE A 204 -13.67 -13.12 -2.32
CA ILE A 204 -14.42 -14.00 -1.40
C ILE A 204 -15.92 -14.01 -1.76
N SER A 205 -16.49 -12.82 -1.93
CA SER A 205 -17.90 -12.66 -2.30
C SER A 205 -18.24 -13.32 -3.65
N ARG A 206 -17.34 -13.18 -4.63
CA ARG A 206 -17.51 -13.79 -5.97
C ARG A 206 -17.42 -15.30 -5.91
N LEU A 207 -16.51 -15.86 -5.11
CA LEU A 207 -16.40 -17.29 -4.89
C LEU A 207 -17.66 -17.84 -4.19
N GLN A 208 -18.15 -17.19 -3.13
CA GLN A 208 -19.41 -17.56 -2.46
C GLN A 208 -20.61 -17.58 -3.38
N GLN A 209 -20.68 -16.65 -4.33
CA GLN A 209 -21.77 -16.56 -5.31
C GLN A 209 -21.65 -17.58 -6.44
N GLY A 210 -20.53 -18.33 -6.51
CA GLY A 210 -20.27 -19.26 -7.61
C GLY A 210 -20.08 -18.56 -8.96
N THR A 211 -19.63 -17.31 -8.97
CA THR A 211 -19.32 -16.54 -10.19
C THR A 211 -17.87 -16.67 -10.65
N CYS A 212 -17.09 -17.45 -9.94
CA CYS A 212 -15.80 -17.99 -10.31
C CYS A 212 -15.65 -19.39 -9.71
N ASP A 213 -14.77 -20.22 -10.27
CA ASP A 213 -14.50 -21.57 -9.77
C ASP A 213 -13.48 -21.56 -8.65
N ALA A 214 -12.52 -20.63 -8.70
CA ALA A 214 -11.45 -20.51 -7.73
C ALA A 214 -10.93 -19.05 -7.63
N ILE A 215 -10.29 -18.76 -6.50
CA ILE A 215 -9.55 -17.54 -6.28
C ILE A 215 -8.13 -17.86 -5.82
N VAL A 216 -7.16 -17.03 -6.21
CA VAL A 216 -5.80 -17.10 -5.66
C VAL A 216 -5.77 -16.36 -4.33
N ILE A 217 -5.21 -16.99 -3.30
CA ILE A 217 -5.14 -16.42 -1.95
C ILE A 217 -3.75 -16.64 -1.33
N ASN A 218 -3.36 -15.75 -0.44
CA ASN A 218 -2.20 -16.01 0.40
C ASN A 218 -2.56 -17.13 1.39
N GLU A 219 -1.79 -18.21 1.38
CA GLU A 219 -2.04 -19.41 2.18
C GLU A 219 -2.21 -19.11 3.66
N GLU A 220 -1.38 -18.22 4.19
CA GLU A 220 -1.40 -17.87 5.60
C GLU A 220 -2.64 -17.07 6.03
N SER A 221 -3.30 -16.38 5.08
CA SER A 221 -4.55 -15.64 5.33
C SER A 221 -5.78 -16.54 5.27
N ALA A 222 -5.67 -17.72 4.66
CA ALA A 222 -6.78 -18.63 4.43
C ALA A 222 -7.54 -19.07 5.71
N PRO A 223 -6.89 -19.35 6.86
CA PRO A 223 -7.61 -19.82 8.05
C PRO A 223 -8.75 -18.91 8.49
N GLY A 224 -8.61 -17.59 8.39
CA GLY A 224 -9.66 -16.64 8.73
C GLY A 224 -10.86 -16.71 7.79
N TYR A 225 -10.59 -16.80 6.50
CA TYR A 225 -11.63 -16.93 5.48
C TYR A 225 -12.35 -18.28 5.58
N LEU A 226 -11.63 -19.37 5.87
CA LEU A 226 -12.22 -20.69 6.10
C LEU A 226 -13.11 -20.73 7.35
N ALA A 227 -12.70 -20.06 8.43
CA ALA A 227 -13.49 -19.98 9.66
C ALA A 227 -14.84 -19.27 9.44
N SER A 228 -14.86 -18.25 8.59
CA SER A 228 -16.07 -17.48 8.25
C SER A 228 -16.89 -18.12 7.12
N ASN A 229 -16.30 -19.03 6.34
CA ASN A 229 -16.91 -19.65 5.16
C ASN A 229 -16.66 -21.16 5.18
N PRO A 230 -17.46 -21.95 5.92
CA PRO A 230 -17.24 -23.38 6.12
C PRO A 230 -17.33 -24.22 4.82
N ASP A 231 -17.96 -23.66 3.78
CA ASP A 231 -18.06 -24.27 2.47
C ASP A 231 -16.83 -24.02 1.58
N PHE A 232 -15.84 -23.30 2.06
CA PHE A 232 -14.58 -23.11 1.33
C PHE A 232 -13.59 -24.24 1.60
N ARG A 233 -12.72 -24.48 0.61
CA ARG A 233 -11.57 -25.38 0.71
C ARG A 233 -10.32 -24.69 0.23
N LEU A 234 -9.25 -24.80 1.01
CA LEU A 234 -7.92 -24.36 0.62
C LEU A 234 -7.22 -25.52 -0.10
N ILE A 235 -6.69 -25.25 -1.27
CA ILE A 235 -5.90 -26.18 -2.07
C ILE A 235 -4.46 -25.70 -2.04
N THR A 236 -3.61 -26.42 -1.31
CA THR A 236 -2.17 -26.18 -1.21
C THR A 236 -1.40 -27.07 -2.17
N PHE A 237 -0.23 -26.65 -2.57
CA PHE A 237 0.58 -27.35 -3.56
C PHE A 237 1.93 -27.78 -2.96
N GLY A 238 2.36 -28.98 -3.31
CA GLY A 238 3.71 -29.44 -3.01
C GLY A 238 4.77 -28.72 -3.85
N GLU A 239 6.02 -28.89 -3.48
CA GLU A 239 7.17 -28.30 -4.16
C GLU A 239 7.13 -28.55 -5.68
N GLY A 240 7.26 -27.49 -6.47
CA GLY A 240 7.23 -27.52 -7.93
C GLY A 240 5.84 -27.62 -8.57
N ASN A 241 4.76 -27.75 -7.77
CA ASN A 241 3.39 -27.85 -8.28
C ASN A 241 2.55 -26.57 -8.06
N GLY A 242 3.07 -25.61 -7.30
CA GLY A 242 2.44 -24.34 -6.98
C GLY A 242 2.87 -23.19 -7.90
N PHE A 243 2.47 -21.99 -7.53
CA PHE A 243 2.84 -20.78 -8.25
C PHE A 243 4.30 -20.39 -8.04
N THR A 244 4.93 -19.88 -9.08
CA THR A 244 6.20 -19.18 -9.00
C THR A 244 5.92 -17.70 -8.70
N LEU A 245 6.38 -17.22 -7.55
CA LEU A 245 6.12 -15.85 -7.11
C LEU A 245 7.18 -14.87 -7.64
N PRO A 246 6.79 -13.62 -7.97
CA PRO A 246 7.72 -12.60 -8.48
C PRO A 246 8.69 -12.11 -7.40
N ALA A 247 8.36 -12.31 -6.12
CA ALA A 247 9.18 -11.92 -4.97
C ALA A 247 8.93 -12.86 -3.78
N LYS A 248 9.83 -12.81 -2.78
CA LYS A 248 9.79 -13.75 -1.65
C LYS A 248 8.73 -13.45 -0.60
N GLY A 249 8.22 -12.22 -0.57
CA GLY A 249 7.27 -11.85 0.48
C GLY A 249 6.89 -10.37 0.48
N SER A 250 6.18 -9.99 1.53
CA SER A 250 5.70 -8.63 1.74
C SER A 250 6.81 -7.73 2.28
N CYS A 251 6.96 -6.55 1.68
CA CYS A 251 7.99 -5.57 1.98
C CYS A 251 7.35 -4.20 2.28
N VAL A 252 8.09 -3.34 2.99
CA VAL A 252 7.71 -1.93 3.16
C VAL A 252 8.05 -1.17 1.90
N GLY A 253 7.05 -0.53 1.28
CA GLY A 253 7.25 0.36 0.13
C GLY A 253 7.61 1.78 0.58
N LEU A 254 8.64 2.37 -0.04
CA LEU A 254 9.18 3.70 0.30
C LEU A 254 9.47 4.49 -0.99
N ARG A 255 9.44 5.83 -0.92
CA ARG A 255 9.82 6.66 -2.09
C ARG A 255 11.26 6.38 -2.52
N LYS A 256 11.54 6.57 -3.80
CA LYS A 256 12.89 6.44 -4.36
C LYS A 256 13.92 7.35 -3.69
N SER A 257 13.48 8.53 -3.23
CA SER A 257 14.32 9.51 -2.54
C SER A 257 14.69 9.13 -1.11
N ASP A 258 13.89 8.26 -0.45
CA ASP A 258 13.94 8.03 1.00
C ASP A 258 14.94 6.92 1.36
N THR A 259 16.16 7.04 0.83
CA THR A 259 17.20 5.99 1.00
C THR A 259 17.68 5.85 2.43
N GLU A 260 17.69 6.93 3.21
CA GLU A 260 18.06 6.90 4.64
C GLU A 260 16.95 6.19 5.46
N LEU A 261 15.68 6.53 5.22
CA LEU A 261 14.56 5.84 5.85
C LEU A 261 14.54 4.35 5.50
N LEU A 262 14.85 3.99 4.23
CA LEU A 262 14.96 2.59 3.83
C LEU A 262 16.04 1.83 4.62
N ALA A 263 17.20 2.44 4.84
CA ALA A 263 18.26 1.83 5.64
C ALA A 263 17.81 1.63 7.10
N GLN A 264 17.20 2.63 7.71
CA GLN A 264 16.65 2.56 9.07
C GLN A 264 15.56 1.48 9.19
N VAL A 265 14.63 1.42 8.23
CA VAL A 265 13.57 0.39 8.19
C VAL A 265 14.19 -1.01 8.14
N ASN A 266 15.20 -1.24 7.29
CA ASN A 266 15.86 -2.55 7.20
C ASN A 266 16.59 -2.92 8.49
N GLU A 267 17.29 -1.97 9.12
CA GLU A 267 17.94 -2.18 10.42
C GLU A 267 16.91 -2.59 11.49
N ILE A 268 15.77 -1.90 11.54
CA ILE A 268 14.71 -2.23 12.50
C ILE A 268 14.10 -3.60 12.20
N LEU A 269 13.77 -3.89 10.95
CA LEU A 269 13.20 -5.19 10.56
C LEU A 269 14.14 -6.35 10.88
N ALA A 270 15.45 -6.16 10.79
CA ALA A 270 16.45 -7.17 11.16
C ALA A 270 16.49 -7.49 12.67
N THR A 271 15.96 -6.60 13.52
CA THR A 271 15.86 -6.84 14.97
C THR A 271 14.67 -7.72 15.35
N ILE A 272 13.70 -7.89 14.46
CA ILE A 272 12.49 -8.70 14.70
C ILE A 272 12.80 -10.13 14.28
N ASP A 273 13.03 -11.01 15.24
CA ASP A 273 13.32 -12.42 14.98
C ASP A 273 12.10 -13.22 14.51
N SER A 274 12.31 -14.46 14.10
CA SER A 274 11.26 -15.35 13.57
C SER A 274 10.16 -15.66 14.59
N ASP A 275 10.53 -15.79 15.86
CA ASP A 275 9.58 -16.13 16.92
C ASP A 275 8.65 -14.95 17.21
N ALA A 276 9.20 -13.74 17.28
CA ALA A 276 8.43 -12.52 17.42
C ALA A 276 7.49 -12.30 16.22
N ARG A 277 7.95 -12.54 14.99
CA ARG A 277 7.10 -12.47 13.77
C ARG A 277 5.96 -13.48 13.84
N THR A 278 6.24 -14.70 14.28
CA THR A 278 5.24 -15.76 14.44
C THR A 278 4.21 -15.39 15.51
N GLU A 279 4.62 -14.84 16.66
CA GLU A 279 3.73 -14.40 17.72
C GLU A 279 2.81 -13.26 17.26
N MET A 280 3.36 -12.25 16.57
CA MET A 280 2.59 -11.16 15.97
C MET A 280 1.54 -11.67 14.97
N TRP A 281 1.94 -12.62 14.11
CA TRP A 281 1.02 -13.25 13.16
C TRP A 281 -0.10 -14.00 13.85
N ASN A 282 0.24 -14.85 14.82
CA ASN A 282 -0.75 -15.61 15.59
C ASN A 282 -1.74 -14.70 16.36
N THR A 283 -1.24 -13.57 16.87
CA THR A 283 -2.07 -12.54 17.50
C THR A 283 -3.05 -11.93 16.51
N ALA A 284 -2.57 -11.58 15.31
CA ALA A 284 -3.43 -11.05 14.26
C ALA A 284 -4.49 -12.09 13.83
N VAL A 285 -4.11 -13.35 13.65
CA VAL A 285 -5.05 -14.45 13.32
C VAL A 285 -6.10 -14.63 14.41
N ALA A 286 -5.73 -14.53 15.69
CA ALA A 286 -6.66 -14.69 16.81
C ALA A 286 -7.68 -13.53 16.90
N ASN A 287 -7.27 -12.32 16.51
CA ASN A 287 -8.08 -11.10 16.61
C ASN A 287 -8.89 -10.80 15.34
N GLN A 288 -8.62 -11.47 14.22
CA GLN A 288 -9.31 -11.16 12.95
C GLN A 288 -10.82 -11.38 13.04
N PRO A 289 -11.61 -10.64 12.24
CA PRO A 289 -13.07 -10.82 12.17
C PRO A 289 -13.43 -12.27 11.81
N LYS A 290 -14.49 -12.77 12.45
CA LYS A 290 -15.00 -14.13 12.22
C LYS A 290 -16.23 -14.11 11.33
#